data_2a6c63e4ab12bcebb81d0c455dcdd304
#
_entry.id   2a6c63e4ab12bcebb81d0c455dcdd304
#
_cell.length_a   1.000
_cell.length_b   1.000
_cell.length_c   1.000
_cell.angle_alpha   90.00
_cell.angle_beta   90.00
_cell.angle_gamma   90.00
#
_symmetry.space_group_name_H-M   'P 1'
#
loop_
_entity.id
_entity.type
_entity.pdbx_description
1 polymer ?
#
loop_
_entity_poly.entity_id
_entity_poly.type
_entity_poly.pdbx_seq_one_letter_code
_entity_poly.pdbx_strand_id
1 'polypeptide(L)'
;ESLSVTNLILNIYKDLGFENVILKYSDRPDLRVGEDKVWDKAEKALLEAVKATKLEYSINKGEGAFYGPKIEFVLRDAIGRDWQCGTLQVDFNLPGRLGASFVDKDGSKKVPVMLHRALFGSLERFIGILIENYSGKLPFWISPSQIMVIPVSEDFNDYSVEVNKKLIASGLNSEVDLKNHNLNYKIREHSLSKVPILLICGKKEVDSNSVTIRQLDSTKQENMELKKFINHYQALNKAPSL
;
A
#
# COMPACT_ATOMS: atom_id res chain seq x y z
N GLU A 1 4.72 18.10 -12.74
CA GLU A 1 4.87 17.55 -11.39
C GLU A 1 3.52 17.19 -10.76
N SER A 2 2.52 18.10 -10.69
CA SER A 2 1.22 17.79 -10.07
C SER A 2 0.53 16.57 -10.69
N LEU A 3 0.53 16.44 -12.02
CA LEU A 3 -0.01 15.27 -12.71
C LEU A 3 0.79 14.00 -12.38
N SER A 4 2.11 14.08 -12.32
CA SER A 4 2.99 12.95 -11.98
C SER A 4 2.70 12.42 -10.57
N VAL A 5 2.57 13.33 -9.59
CA VAL A 5 2.21 12.97 -8.20
C VAL A 5 0.81 12.37 -8.12
N THR A 6 -0.15 12.94 -8.85
CA THR A 6 -1.52 12.40 -8.90
C THR A 6 -1.52 10.98 -9.44
N ASN A 7 -0.83 10.72 -10.55
CA ASN A 7 -0.73 9.38 -11.12
C ASN A 7 -0.03 8.40 -10.17
N LEU A 8 1.02 8.85 -9.46
CA LEU A 8 1.70 8.03 -8.45
C LEU A 8 0.74 7.58 -7.34
N ILE A 9 -0.05 8.52 -6.78
CA ILE A 9 -1.02 8.21 -5.73
C ILE A 9 -2.08 7.21 -6.23
N LEU A 10 -2.63 7.45 -7.42
CA LEU A 10 -3.64 6.58 -8.02
C LEU A 10 -3.11 5.16 -8.29
N ASN A 11 -1.87 5.05 -8.79
CA ASN A 11 -1.24 3.74 -9.01
C ASN A 11 -1.02 3.00 -7.70
N ILE A 12 -0.51 3.67 -6.66
CA ILE A 12 -0.34 3.07 -5.33
C ILE A 12 -1.69 2.56 -4.77
N TYR A 13 -2.74 3.36 -4.88
CA TYR A 13 -4.05 2.95 -4.40
C TYR A 13 -4.61 1.76 -5.18
N LYS A 14 -4.41 1.75 -6.49
CA LYS A 14 -4.79 0.62 -7.35
C LYS A 14 -4.04 -0.66 -6.95
N ASP A 15 -2.71 -0.59 -6.72
CA ASP A 15 -1.92 -1.73 -6.25
C ASP A 15 -2.39 -2.26 -4.90
N LEU A 16 -2.87 -1.36 -4.05
CA LEU A 16 -3.47 -1.68 -2.76
C LEU A 16 -4.96 -2.07 -2.85
N GLY A 17 -5.51 -2.25 -4.06
CA GLY A 17 -6.87 -2.76 -4.28
C GLY A 17 -7.99 -1.72 -4.14
N PHE A 18 -7.65 -0.43 -4.17
CA PHE A 18 -8.64 0.64 -4.18
C PHE A 18 -8.91 1.11 -5.60
N GLU A 19 -9.98 0.62 -6.22
CA GLU A 19 -10.34 0.98 -7.60
C GLU A 19 -11.12 2.30 -7.70
N ASN A 20 -11.87 2.65 -6.67
CA ASN A 20 -12.75 3.81 -6.65
C ASN A 20 -12.17 4.93 -5.77
N VAL A 21 -11.35 5.78 -6.36
CA VAL A 21 -10.79 6.96 -5.70
C VAL A 21 -11.60 8.18 -6.06
N ILE A 22 -12.10 8.90 -5.06
CA ILE A 22 -12.85 10.13 -5.25
C ILE A 22 -11.88 11.30 -5.20
N LEU A 23 -11.83 12.10 -6.26
CA LEU A 23 -11.03 13.31 -6.31
C LEU A 23 -11.87 14.51 -5.87
N LYS A 24 -11.30 15.34 -4.97
CA LYS A 24 -11.89 16.62 -4.59
C LYS A 24 -10.86 17.72 -4.81
N TYR A 25 -11.26 18.75 -5.51
CA TYR A 25 -10.46 19.96 -5.68
C TYR A 25 -10.97 21.02 -4.71
N SER A 26 -10.07 21.57 -3.88
CA SER A 26 -10.39 22.59 -2.88
C SER A 26 -9.67 23.90 -3.22
N ASP A 27 -10.45 24.93 -3.44
CA ASP A 27 -9.98 26.26 -3.80
C ASP A 27 -9.69 27.14 -2.56
N ARG A 28 -9.39 28.40 -2.79
CA ARG A 28 -8.97 29.37 -1.76
C ARG A 28 -10.01 29.56 -0.66
N PRO A 29 -9.60 29.51 0.63
CA PRO A 29 -10.46 29.90 1.74
C PRO A 29 -10.51 31.44 1.90
N ASP A 30 -11.50 31.93 2.65
CA ASP A 30 -11.63 33.36 2.96
C ASP A 30 -10.38 33.90 3.70
N LEU A 31 -9.93 33.15 4.72
CA LEU A 31 -8.70 33.45 5.46
C LEU A 31 -7.50 32.75 4.82
N ARG A 32 -6.70 33.51 4.10
CA ARG A 32 -5.55 33.00 3.37
C ARG A 32 -4.37 33.96 3.38
N VAL A 33 -3.19 33.46 3.05
CA VAL A 33 -1.96 34.26 2.85
C VAL A 33 -1.65 34.37 1.35
N GLY A 34 -0.96 35.44 0.97
CA GLY A 34 -0.56 35.68 -0.41
C GLY A 34 -1.57 36.53 -1.21
N GLU A 35 -1.12 36.98 -2.36
CA GLU A 35 -1.91 37.84 -3.27
C GLU A 35 -2.86 36.99 -4.14
N ASP A 36 -4.00 37.58 -4.54
CA ASP A 36 -4.99 36.90 -5.37
C ASP A 36 -4.41 36.39 -6.71
N LYS A 37 -3.50 37.14 -7.34
CA LYS A 37 -2.83 36.70 -8.56
C LYS A 37 -2.02 35.41 -8.40
N VAL A 38 -1.43 35.21 -7.22
CA VAL A 38 -0.69 33.96 -6.89
C VAL A 38 -1.66 32.81 -6.74
N TRP A 39 -2.80 33.03 -6.08
CA TRP A 39 -3.87 32.08 -5.95
C TRP A 39 -4.47 31.69 -7.30
N ASP A 40 -4.77 32.69 -8.18
CA ASP A 40 -5.29 32.44 -9.53
C ASP A 40 -4.36 31.48 -10.32
N LYS A 41 -3.04 31.73 -10.23
CA LYS A 41 -2.04 30.89 -10.89
C LYS A 41 -2.00 29.47 -10.31
N ALA A 42 -2.02 29.35 -8.97
CA ALA A 42 -1.98 28.06 -8.28
C ALA A 42 -3.23 27.22 -8.57
N GLU A 43 -4.40 27.84 -8.46
CA GLU A 43 -5.68 27.17 -8.71
C GLU A 43 -5.80 26.72 -10.16
N LYS A 44 -5.44 27.58 -11.13
CA LYS A 44 -5.43 27.20 -12.54
C LYS A 44 -4.53 26.00 -12.80
N ALA A 45 -3.29 26.03 -12.31
CA ALA A 45 -2.33 24.96 -12.53
C ALA A 45 -2.81 23.62 -11.91
N LEU A 46 -3.37 23.67 -10.71
CA LEU A 46 -3.84 22.48 -10.02
C LEU A 46 -5.12 21.92 -10.66
N LEU A 47 -6.04 22.79 -11.08
CA LEU A 47 -7.25 22.38 -11.78
C LEU A 47 -6.96 21.78 -13.16
N GLU A 48 -5.95 22.30 -13.88
CA GLU A 48 -5.48 21.69 -15.12
C GLU A 48 -4.91 20.29 -14.88
N ALA A 49 -4.18 20.08 -13.79
CA ALA A 49 -3.67 18.77 -13.42
C ALA A 49 -4.81 17.77 -13.10
N VAL A 50 -5.84 18.19 -12.38
CA VAL A 50 -7.04 17.38 -12.10
C VAL A 50 -7.73 17.01 -13.42
N LYS A 51 -8.00 17.97 -14.30
CA LYS A 51 -8.66 17.72 -15.59
C LYS A 51 -7.87 16.74 -16.48
N ALA A 52 -6.54 16.82 -16.42
CA ALA A 52 -5.67 15.95 -17.21
C ALA A 52 -5.75 14.46 -16.78
N THR A 53 -6.21 14.15 -15.57
CA THR A 53 -6.46 12.77 -15.14
C THR A 53 -7.64 12.12 -15.85
N LYS A 54 -8.56 12.92 -16.37
CA LYS A 54 -9.86 12.49 -16.95
C LYS A 54 -10.78 11.77 -15.95
N LEU A 55 -10.49 11.84 -14.65
CA LEU A 55 -11.34 11.31 -13.60
C LEU A 55 -12.40 12.32 -13.21
N GLU A 56 -13.52 11.82 -12.71
CA GLU A 56 -14.53 12.66 -12.08
C GLU A 56 -14.00 13.30 -10.80
N TYR A 57 -14.31 14.56 -10.59
CA TYR A 57 -13.92 15.28 -9.39
C TYR A 57 -15.03 16.25 -8.95
N SER A 58 -15.06 16.53 -7.66
CA SER A 58 -15.92 17.57 -7.07
C SER A 58 -15.10 18.79 -6.68
N ILE A 59 -15.78 19.93 -6.58
CA ILE A 59 -15.16 21.17 -6.11
C ILE A 59 -15.65 21.45 -4.68
N ASN A 60 -14.71 21.52 -3.75
CA ASN A 60 -14.93 21.93 -2.37
C ASN A 60 -14.52 23.39 -2.22
N LYS A 61 -15.50 24.29 -2.33
CA LYS A 61 -15.25 25.74 -2.27
C LYS A 61 -14.80 26.16 -0.87
N GLY A 62 -13.70 26.92 -0.82
CA GLY A 62 -13.18 27.47 0.43
C GLY A 62 -12.43 26.49 1.33
N GLU A 63 -12.26 25.23 0.92
CA GLU A 63 -11.66 24.17 1.73
C GLU A 63 -10.15 23.97 1.46
N GLY A 64 -9.54 24.84 0.67
CA GLY A 64 -8.09 24.86 0.47
C GLY A 64 -7.33 25.13 1.77
N ALA A 65 -6.03 24.86 1.78
CA ALA A 65 -5.18 25.29 2.90
C ALA A 65 -4.99 26.82 2.85
N PHE A 66 -4.73 27.45 4.00
CA PHE A 66 -4.53 28.91 4.06
C PHE A 66 -3.37 29.41 3.18
N TYR A 67 -2.48 28.53 2.74
CA TYR A 67 -1.29 28.83 1.92
C TYR A 67 -1.40 28.35 0.47
N GLY A 68 -2.41 27.55 0.11
CA GLY A 68 -2.57 27.08 -1.26
C GLY A 68 -3.76 26.14 -1.49
N PRO A 69 -4.19 26.01 -2.75
CA PRO A 69 -5.23 25.07 -3.14
C PRO A 69 -4.74 23.63 -3.04
N LYS A 70 -5.67 22.67 -2.95
CA LYS A 70 -5.31 21.25 -2.79
C LYS A 70 -6.18 20.32 -3.65
N ILE A 71 -5.61 19.19 -4.02
CA ILE A 71 -6.32 18.00 -4.47
C ILE A 71 -6.36 17.02 -3.30
N GLU A 72 -7.54 16.49 -3.00
CA GLU A 72 -7.76 15.45 -2.01
C GLU A 72 -8.10 14.15 -2.70
N PHE A 73 -7.48 13.07 -2.23
CA PHE A 73 -7.75 11.70 -2.68
C PHE A 73 -8.49 11.00 -1.55
N VAL A 74 -9.74 10.70 -1.80
CA VAL A 74 -10.66 10.15 -0.81
C VAL A 74 -10.93 8.70 -1.14
N LEU A 75 -10.76 7.83 -0.15
CA LEU A 75 -11.10 6.42 -0.20
C LEU A 75 -12.41 6.19 0.55
N ARG A 76 -13.24 5.29 0.02
CA ARG A 76 -14.47 4.86 0.66
C ARG A 76 -14.25 3.53 1.35
N ASP A 77 -14.58 3.45 2.63
CA ASP A 77 -14.47 2.20 3.39
C ASP A 77 -15.60 1.20 3.06
N ALA A 78 -15.50 0.01 3.64
CA ALA A 78 -16.43 -1.09 3.39
C ALA A 78 -17.90 -0.80 3.80
N ILE A 79 -18.11 0.20 4.67
CA ILE A 79 -19.46 0.62 5.11
C ILE A 79 -19.90 1.95 4.50
N GLY A 80 -19.16 2.45 3.49
CA GLY A 80 -19.56 3.62 2.70
C GLY A 80 -19.12 4.98 3.26
N ARG A 81 -18.23 5.05 4.27
CA ARG A 81 -17.69 6.31 4.79
C ARG A 81 -16.54 6.79 3.93
N ASP A 82 -16.49 8.09 3.69
CA ASP A 82 -15.43 8.73 2.95
C ASP A 82 -14.28 9.15 3.87
N TRP A 83 -13.05 8.79 3.48
CA TRP A 83 -11.82 9.10 4.20
C TRP A 83 -10.81 9.79 3.29
N GLN A 84 -10.47 11.03 3.63
CA GLN A 84 -9.34 11.71 2.99
C GLN A 84 -8.03 11.02 3.41
N CYS A 85 -7.33 10.43 2.44
CA CYS A 85 -6.06 9.74 2.65
C CYS A 85 -4.91 10.48 1.97
N GLY A 86 -5.02 10.74 0.67
CA GLY A 86 -4.00 11.48 -0.06
C GLY A 86 -4.31 12.97 -0.20
N THR A 87 -3.25 13.78 -0.31
CA THR A 87 -3.34 15.19 -0.66
C THR A 87 -2.18 15.63 -1.53
N LEU A 88 -2.45 16.56 -2.41
CA LEU A 88 -1.45 17.34 -3.13
C LEU A 88 -1.81 18.83 -3.00
N GLN A 89 -0.91 19.63 -2.47
CA GLN A 89 -1.11 21.05 -2.22
C GLN A 89 -0.03 21.86 -2.92
N VAL A 90 -0.42 22.96 -3.55
CA VAL A 90 0.51 23.89 -4.22
C VAL A 90 0.72 25.09 -3.33
N ASP A 91 1.98 25.39 -3.05
CA ASP A 91 2.37 26.47 -2.13
C ASP A 91 3.39 27.42 -2.77
N PHE A 92 2.99 28.66 -2.92
CA PHE A 92 3.82 29.76 -3.43
C PHE A 92 4.35 30.66 -2.30
N ASN A 93 3.99 30.44 -1.06
CA ASN A 93 4.21 31.34 0.06
C ASN A 93 5.34 30.88 0.99
N LEU A 94 5.30 29.63 1.47
CA LEU A 94 6.27 29.12 2.43
C LEU A 94 7.72 29.11 1.93
N PRO A 95 8.03 28.76 0.66
CA PRO A 95 9.41 28.79 0.19
C PRO A 95 10.09 30.14 0.37
N GLY A 96 9.39 31.23 0.06
CA GLY A 96 9.91 32.59 0.25
C GLY A 96 10.16 32.93 1.72
N ARG A 97 9.24 32.53 2.61
CA ARG A 97 9.38 32.72 4.07
C ARG A 97 10.53 31.90 4.66
N LEU A 98 10.83 30.75 4.08
CA LEU A 98 11.96 29.89 4.46
C LEU A 98 13.29 30.33 3.82
N GLY A 99 13.30 31.39 3.01
CA GLY A 99 14.48 31.88 2.31
C GLY A 99 14.95 30.97 1.18
N ALA A 100 14.09 30.06 0.69
CA ALA A 100 14.42 29.16 -0.41
C ALA A 100 14.54 29.94 -1.73
N SER A 101 15.61 29.68 -2.50
CA SER A 101 15.80 30.27 -3.82
C SER A 101 16.50 29.29 -4.76
N PHE A 102 16.28 29.45 -6.07
CA PHE A 102 17.01 28.78 -7.12
C PHE A 102 17.50 29.78 -8.17
N VAL A 103 18.50 29.39 -8.93
CA VAL A 103 18.98 30.19 -10.06
C VAL A 103 18.22 29.76 -11.30
N ASP A 104 17.48 30.69 -11.90
CA ASP A 104 16.73 30.43 -13.12
C ASP A 104 17.66 30.52 -14.37
N LYS A 105 17.15 30.13 -15.53
CA LYS A 105 17.88 30.09 -16.80
C LYS A 105 18.48 31.44 -17.21
N ASP A 106 17.89 32.52 -16.74
CA ASP A 106 18.36 33.90 -16.96
C ASP A 106 19.44 34.37 -15.97
N GLY A 107 19.87 33.46 -15.05
CA GLY A 107 20.85 33.78 -14.00
C GLY A 107 20.25 34.45 -12.77
N SER A 108 19.00 34.82 -12.78
CA SER A 108 18.34 35.48 -11.64
C SER A 108 17.98 34.48 -10.54
N LYS A 109 17.98 34.93 -9.27
CA LYS A 109 17.46 34.16 -8.15
C LYS A 109 15.94 34.33 -8.09
N LYS A 110 15.24 33.16 -8.05
CA LYS A 110 13.78 33.10 -7.92
C LYS A 110 13.38 32.20 -6.75
N VAL A 111 12.20 32.49 -6.19
CA VAL A 111 11.60 31.61 -5.16
C VAL A 111 10.97 30.40 -5.84
N PRO A 112 11.26 29.17 -5.42
CA PRO A 112 10.63 27.98 -5.98
C PRO A 112 9.17 27.85 -5.56
N VAL A 113 8.41 27.05 -6.32
CA VAL A 113 7.08 26.57 -5.91
C VAL A 113 7.28 25.30 -5.10
N MET A 114 6.55 25.16 -3.99
CA MET A 114 6.56 23.96 -3.17
C MET A 114 5.30 23.13 -3.43
N LEU A 115 5.48 21.82 -3.54
CA LEU A 115 4.39 20.85 -3.59
C LEU A 115 4.43 20.00 -2.33
N HIS A 116 3.40 20.14 -1.49
CA HIS A 116 3.21 19.27 -0.34
C HIS A 116 2.42 18.06 -0.81
N ARG A 117 2.90 16.86 -0.50
CA ARG A 117 2.23 15.61 -0.84
C ARG A 117 2.13 14.69 0.37
N ALA A 118 0.94 14.13 0.55
CA ALA A 118 0.71 13.01 1.44
C ALA A 118 0.04 11.89 0.64
N LEU A 119 0.51 10.66 0.79
CA LEU A 119 -0.04 9.52 0.06
C LEU A 119 -1.12 8.81 0.89
N PHE A 120 -0.87 8.64 2.18
CA PHE A 120 -1.72 7.84 3.07
C PHE A 120 -2.43 8.65 4.15
N GLY A 121 -2.02 9.92 4.36
CA GLY A 121 -2.47 10.73 5.49
C GLY A 121 -1.97 10.15 6.82
N SER A 122 -2.86 9.63 7.67
CA SER A 122 -2.48 8.81 8.84
C SER A 122 -2.31 7.36 8.41
N LEU A 123 -1.14 6.76 8.72
CA LEU A 123 -0.87 5.35 8.44
C LEU A 123 -1.83 4.43 9.17
N GLU A 124 -2.17 4.74 10.42
CA GLU A 124 -3.09 3.95 11.25
C GLU A 124 -4.49 3.89 10.62
N ARG A 125 -4.99 5.05 10.17
CA ARG A 125 -6.28 5.12 9.47
C ARG A 125 -6.24 4.36 8.15
N PHE A 126 -5.18 4.55 7.36
CA PHE A 126 -5.03 3.90 6.07
C PHE A 126 -4.95 2.38 6.21
N ILE A 127 -4.16 1.87 7.17
CA ILE A 127 -4.06 0.44 7.48
C ILE A 127 -5.42 -0.11 7.91
N GLY A 128 -6.17 0.63 8.76
CA GLY A 128 -7.53 0.24 9.15
C GLY A 128 -8.46 0.07 7.96
N ILE A 129 -8.51 1.05 7.04
CA ILE A 129 -9.30 1.00 5.81
C ILE A 129 -8.84 -0.17 4.92
N LEU A 130 -7.54 -0.40 4.80
CA LEU A 130 -6.97 -1.49 4.01
C LEU A 130 -7.39 -2.85 4.55
N ILE A 131 -7.30 -3.06 5.87
CA ILE A 131 -7.74 -4.30 6.52
C ILE A 131 -9.24 -4.53 6.30
N GLU A 132 -10.06 -3.51 6.44
CA GLU A 132 -11.50 -3.58 6.17
C GLU A 132 -11.79 -3.95 4.71
N ASN A 133 -11.10 -3.28 3.75
CA ASN A 133 -11.27 -3.52 2.33
C ASN A 133 -11.02 -4.98 1.94
N TYR A 134 -10.03 -5.60 2.56
CA TYR A 134 -9.67 -7.01 2.33
C TYR A 134 -10.34 -8.00 3.31
N SER A 135 -11.17 -7.52 4.24
CA SER A 135 -11.71 -8.37 5.32
C SER A 135 -10.61 -9.14 6.07
N GLY A 136 -9.47 -8.50 6.23
CA GLY A 136 -8.26 -9.06 6.84
C GLY A 136 -7.44 -10.01 5.96
N LYS A 137 -7.89 -10.35 4.75
CA LYS A 137 -7.21 -11.26 3.82
C LYS A 137 -6.31 -10.47 2.87
N LEU A 138 -5.26 -9.89 3.42
CA LEU A 138 -4.35 -9.03 2.67
C LEU A 138 -3.69 -9.77 1.50
N PRO A 139 -3.41 -9.10 0.37
CA PRO A 139 -2.57 -9.63 -0.69
C PRO A 139 -1.24 -10.15 -0.17
N PHE A 140 -0.70 -11.19 -0.80
CA PHE A 140 0.50 -11.89 -0.34
C PHE A 140 1.67 -10.92 -0.09
N TRP A 141 1.92 -10.00 -1.00
CA TRP A 141 3.08 -9.08 -0.96
C TRP A 141 3.05 -8.05 0.19
N ILE A 142 1.87 -7.77 0.77
CA ILE A 142 1.72 -6.86 1.93
C ILE A 142 1.29 -7.59 3.20
N SER A 143 1.14 -8.91 3.14
CA SER A 143 0.76 -9.68 4.33
C SER A 143 1.92 -9.69 5.33
N PRO A 144 1.69 -9.35 6.61
CA PRO A 144 2.74 -9.32 7.64
C PRO A 144 3.26 -10.73 7.96
N SER A 145 2.41 -11.76 7.93
CA SER A 145 2.79 -13.16 8.00
C SER A 145 2.31 -13.82 6.71
N GLN A 146 3.25 -14.11 5.79
CA GLN A 146 2.92 -14.61 4.45
C GLN A 146 2.74 -16.11 4.43
N ILE A 147 3.59 -16.82 5.18
CA ILE A 147 3.70 -18.27 5.13
C ILE A 147 3.84 -18.82 6.55
N MET A 148 3.04 -19.81 6.88
CA MET A 148 3.22 -20.61 8.09
C MET A 148 3.62 -22.03 7.71
N VAL A 149 4.79 -22.48 8.18
CA VAL A 149 5.27 -23.86 8.00
C VAL A 149 4.77 -24.72 9.16
N ILE A 150 4.12 -25.84 8.86
CA ILE A 150 3.43 -26.67 9.84
C ILE A 150 3.92 -28.12 9.68
N PRO A 151 4.72 -28.65 10.61
CA PRO A 151 5.02 -30.09 10.66
C PRO A 151 3.78 -30.91 11.05
N VAL A 152 3.61 -32.07 10.41
CA VAL A 152 2.50 -32.99 10.69
C VAL A 152 2.69 -33.64 12.06
N SER A 153 3.94 -33.95 12.46
CA SER A 153 4.36 -34.43 13.76
C SER A 153 5.73 -33.86 14.13
N GLU A 154 6.15 -34.07 15.37
CA GLU A 154 7.47 -33.62 15.86
C GLU A 154 8.64 -34.22 15.08
N ASP A 155 8.49 -35.39 14.48
CA ASP A 155 9.51 -36.04 13.65
C ASP A 155 9.93 -35.18 12.43
N PHE A 156 9.09 -34.24 12.02
CA PHE A 156 9.31 -33.39 10.85
C PHE A 156 9.69 -31.93 11.23
N ASN A 157 9.97 -31.69 12.51
CA ASN A 157 10.33 -30.36 13.00
C ASN A 157 11.61 -29.83 12.33
N ASP A 158 12.66 -30.66 12.24
CA ASP A 158 13.95 -30.26 11.68
C ASP A 158 13.81 -29.83 10.21
N TYR A 159 13.07 -30.61 9.42
CA TYR A 159 12.80 -30.26 8.02
C TYR A 159 11.98 -28.97 7.91
N SER A 160 10.96 -28.81 8.75
CA SER A 160 10.12 -27.60 8.76
C SER A 160 10.91 -26.35 9.11
N VAL A 161 11.85 -26.45 10.06
CA VAL A 161 12.77 -25.36 10.41
C VAL A 161 13.72 -25.03 9.25
N GLU A 162 14.22 -26.06 8.55
CA GLU A 162 15.07 -25.86 7.36
C GLU A 162 14.31 -25.17 6.23
N VAL A 163 13.08 -25.60 5.95
CA VAL A 163 12.17 -24.96 4.98
C VAL A 163 11.98 -23.49 5.35
N ASN A 164 11.64 -23.20 6.61
CA ASN A 164 11.43 -21.83 7.08
C ASN A 164 12.69 -20.95 6.90
N LYS A 165 13.89 -21.47 7.23
CA LYS A 165 15.15 -20.75 7.02
C LYS A 165 15.39 -20.42 5.54
N LYS A 166 15.09 -21.33 4.62
CA LYS A 166 15.24 -21.11 3.17
C LYS A 166 14.24 -20.05 2.66
N LEU A 167 13.02 -20.04 3.18
CA LEU A 167 12.01 -19.01 2.85
C LEU A 167 12.46 -17.62 3.30
N ILE A 168 12.90 -17.48 4.56
CA ILE A 168 13.41 -16.22 5.11
C ILE A 168 14.64 -15.73 4.31
N ALA A 169 15.57 -16.62 4.03
CA ALA A 169 16.77 -16.29 3.22
C ALA A 169 16.43 -15.82 1.80
N SER A 170 15.26 -16.21 1.31
CA SER A 170 14.72 -15.80 0.00
C SER A 170 13.89 -14.51 0.05
N GLY A 171 13.82 -13.83 1.20
CA GLY A 171 13.08 -12.58 1.38
C GLY A 171 11.56 -12.76 1.57
N LEU A 172 11.10 -13.98 1.89
CA LEU A 172 9.71 -14.26 2.21
C LEU A 172 9.48 -14.20 3.73
N ASN A 173 8.38 -13.60 4.17
CA ASN A 173 7.98 -13.53 5.57
C ASN A 173 7.34 -14.85 5.98
N SER A 174 8.10 -15.70 6.66
CA SER A 174 7.61 -17.00 7.09
C SER A 174 7.93 -17.32 8.55
N GLU A 175 7.08 -18.10 9.15
CA GLU A 175 7.19 -18.61 10.51
C GLU A 175 6.98 -20.11 10.50
N VAL A 176 7.41 -20.80 11.58
CA VAL A 176 7.19 -22.24 11.76
C VAL A 176 6.43 -22.50 13.07
N ASP A 177 5.36 -23.29 13.02
CA ASP A 177 4.58 -23.66 14.19
C ASP A 177 5.02 -25.03 14.73
N LEU A 178 5.91 -25.02 15.72
CA LEU A 178 6.43 -26.20 16.41
C LEU A 178 5.62 -26.57 17.67
N LYS A 179 4.50 -25.89 17.95
CA LYS A 179 3.65 -26.19 19.11
C LYS A 179 3.14 -27.65 19.02
N ASN A 180 3.02 -28.30 20.14
CA ASN A 180 2.49 -29.66 20.21
C ASN A 180 0.94 -29.68 20.17
N HIS A 181 0.41 -29.31 18.99
CA HIS A 181 -1.02 -29.40 18.67
C HIS A 181 -1.24 -30.26 17.44
N ASN A 182 -2.43 -30.85 17.31
CA ASN A 182 -2.75 -31.60 16.10
C ASN A 182 -2.82 -30.70 14.85
N LEU A 183 -2.55 -31.29 13.69
CA LEU A 183 -2.48 -30.57 12.41
C LEU A 183 -3.74 -29.74 12.11
N ASN A 184 -4.92 -30.31 12.36
CA ASN A 184 -6.19 -29.60 12.07
C ASN A 184 -6.37 -28.36 12.94
N TYR A 185 -5.94 -28.41 14.20
CA TYR A 185 -5.96 -27.27 15.10
C TYR A 185 -5.04 -26.16 14.59
N LYS A 186 -3.78 -26.48 14.24
CA LYS A 186 -2.82 -25.54 13.69
C LYS A 186 -3.35 -24.88 12.40
N ILE A 187 -3.87 -25.69 11.47
CA ILE A 187 -4.47 -25.17 10.23
C ILE A 187 -5.60 -24.19 10.54
N ARG A 188 -6.48 -24.52 11.48
CA ARG A 188 -7.60 -23.64 11.86
C ARG A 188 -7.11 -22.35 12.49
N GLU A 189 -6.16 -22.41 13.42
CA GLU A 189 -5.59 -21.24 14.11
C GLU A 189 -5.01 -20.24 13.10
N HIS A 190 -4.15 -20.72 12.20
CA HIS A 190 -3.49 -19.86 11.20
C HIS A 190 -4.44 -19.38 10.09
N SER A 191 -5.47 -20.15 9.76
CA SER A 191 -6.53 -19.70 8.85
C SER A 191 -7.39 -18.60 9.48
N LEU A 192 -7.68 -18.68 10.78
CA LEU A 192 -8.37 -17.60 11.50
C LEU A 192 -7.51 -16.32 11.58
N SER A 193 -6.19 -16.49 11.73
CA SER A 193 -5.21 -15.39 11.69
C SER A 193 -4.97 -14.85 10.28
N LYS A 194 -5.68 -15.36 9.25
CA LYS A 194 -5.61 -14.91 7.86
C LYS A 194 -4.23 -15.06 7.21
N VAL A 195 -3.43 -16.03 7.64
CA VAL A 195 -2.16 -16.36 6.96
C VAL A 195 -2.47 -16.86 5.54
N PRO A 196 -1.93 -16.22 4.49
CA PRO A 196 -2.28 -16.56 3.11
C PRO A 196 -1.93 -17.99 2.71
N ILE A 197 -0.76 -18.48 3.16
CA ILE A 197 -0.21 -19.76 2.76
C ILE A 197 0.19 -20.61 3.97
N LEU A 198 -0.30 -21.83 4.03
CA LEU A 198 0.16 -22.85 4.98
C LEU A 198 0.96 -23.89 4.21
N LEU A 199 2.17 -24.21 4.68
CA LEU A 199 3.03 -25.27 4.16
C LEU A 199 3.02 -26.44 5.12
N ILE A 200 2.48 -27.55 4.68
CA ILE A 200 2.39 -28.77 5.48
C ILE A 200 3.61 -29.63 5.14
N CYS A 201 4.35 -30.04 6.17
CA CYS A 201 5.55 -30.85 6.05
C CYS A 201 5.36 -32.18 6.80
N GLY A 202 5.38 -33.26 6.05
CA GLY A 202 5.32 -34.64 6.56
C GLY A 202 6.35 -35.53 5.88
N LYS A 203 6.25 -36.82 6.03
CA LYS A 203 7.20 -37.78 5.47
C LYS A 203 7.39 -37.64 3.96
N LYS A 204 6.29 -37.50 3.23
CA LYS A 204 6.32 -37.35 1.76
C LYS A 204 7.15 -36.12 1.35
N GLU A 205 6.96 -35.02 2.07
CA GLU A 205 7.64 -33.73 1.78
C GLU A 205 9.14 -33.83 2.07
N VAL A 206 9.51 -34.51 3.17
CA VAL A 206 10.92 -34.81 3.51
C VAL A 206 11.57 -35.65 2.42
N ASP A 207 10.95 -36.79 2.05
CA ASP A 207 11.51 -37.73 1.09
C ASP A 207 11.71 -37.12 -0.31
N SER A 208 10.86 -36.17 -0.70
CA SER A 208 10.86 -35.53 -2.04
C SER A 208 11.38 -34.11 -2.06
N ASN A 209 11.89 -33.57 -0.95
CA ASN A 209 12.31 -32.16 -0.80
C ASN A 209 11.24 -31.18 -1.34
N SER A 210 10.02 -31.38 -0.90
CA SER A 210 8.84 -30.62 -1.35
C SER A 210 8.04 -30.06 -0.18
N VAL A 211 6.99 -29.31 -0.48
CA VAL A 211 6.03 -28.79 0.48
C VAL A 211 4.62 -29.00 -0.02
N THR A 212 3.68 -29.30 0.88
CA THR A 212 2.27 -29.34 0.53
C THR A 212 1.65 -28.00 0.88
N ILE A 213 1.16 -27.31 -0.14
CA ILE A 213 0.62 -25.95 -0.10
C ILE A 213 -0.89 -26.02 0.17
N ARG A 214 -1.33 -25.22 1.14
CA ARG A 214 -2.75 -24.93 1.37
C ARG A 214 -2.93 -23.41 1.40
N GLN A 215 -3.73 -22.88 0.48
CA GLN A 215 -4.07 -21.47 0.43
C GLN A 215 -5.22 -21.16 1.41
N LEU A 216 -5.25 -19.93 1.90
CA LEU A 216 -6.36 -19.41 2.70
C LEU A 216 -7.68 -19.57 1.93
N ASP A 217 -8.74 -19.95 2.64
CA ASP A 217 -10.09 -20.22 2.10
C ASP A 217 -10.17 -21.38 1.08
N SER A 218 -9.12 -22.17 0.93
CA SER A 218 -9.10 -23.32 0.04
C SER A 218 -8.95 -24.62 0.84
N THR A 219 -9.72 -25.64 0.45
CA THR A 219 -9.52 -27.02 0.92
C THR A 219 -8.57 -27.81 0.01
N LYS A 220 -8.25 -27.26 -1.16
CA LYS A 220 -7.33 -27.90 -2.10
C LYS A 220 -5.91 -27.86 -1.56
N GLN A 221 -5.20 -28.94 -1.78
CA GLN A 221 -3.79 -29.06 -1.44
C GLN A 221 -3.01 -29.41 -2.70
N GLU A 222 -1.87 -28.77 -2.85
CA GLU A 222 -0.95 -29.01 -3.96
C GLU A 222 0.44 -29.30 -3.41
N ASN A 223 1.10 -30.35 -3.92
CA ASN A 223 2.48 -30.63 -3.56
C ASN A 223 3.42 -30.01 -4.60
N MET A 224 4.42 -29.29 -4.14
CA MET A 224 5.38 -28.61 -5.01
C MET A 224 6.80 -28.75 -4.47
N GLU A 225 7.77 -28.94 -5.35
CA GLU A 225 9.19 -28.88 -5.01
C GLU A 225 9.54 -27.54 -4.34
N LEU A 226 10.27 -27.56 -3.22
CA LEU A 226 10.57 -26.37 -2.43
C LEU A 226 11.21 -25.24 -3.26
N LYS A 227 12.14 -25.56 -4.16
CA LYS A 227 12.79 -24.56 -5.01
C LYS A 227 11.82 -23.88 -5.97
N LYS A 228 10.89 -24.64 -6.54
CA LYS A 228 9.82 -24.10 -7.41
C LYS A 228 8.86 -23.22 -6.63
N PHE A 229 8.49 -23.63 -5.42
CA PHE A 229 7.68 -22.83 -4.51
C PHE A 229 8.33 -21.48 -4.22
N ILE A 230 9.59 -21.48 -3.81
CA ILE A 230 10.32 -20.25 -3.49
C ILE A 230 10.33 -19.30 -4.70
N ASN A 231 10.71 -19.78 -5.88
CA ASN A 231 10.77 -18.96 -7.09
C ASN A 231 9.40 -18.35 -7.44
N HIS A 232 8.33 -19.13 -7.32
CA HIS A 232 6.98 -18.67 -7.61
C HIS A 232 6.54 -17.55 -6.65
N TYR A 233 6.70 -17.78 -5.33
CA TYR A 233 6.24 -16.81 -4.33
C TYR A 233 7.15 -15.59 -4.19
N GLN A 234 8.44 -15.69 -4.51
CA GLN A 234 9.30 -14.52 -4.64
C GLN A 234 8.82 -13.56 -5.75
N ALA A 235 8.32 -14.10 -6.87
CA ALA A 235 7.76 -13.28 -7.93
C ALA A 235 6.46 -12.58 -7.50
N LEU A 236 5.65 -13.22 -6.65
CA LEU A 236 4.43 -12.66 -6.07
C LEU A 236 4.68 -11.71 -4.89
N ASN A 237 5.90 -11.67 -4.35
CA ASN A 237 6.28 -10.81 -3.21
C ASN A 237 6.71 -9.41 -3.65
N LYS A 238 6.03 -8.85 -4.65
CA LYS A 238 6.28 -7.51 -5.19
C LYS A 238 4.95 -6.79 -5.39
N ALA A 239 4.97 -5.47 -5.25
CA ALA A 239 3.82 -4.68 -5.64
C ALA A 239 3.53 -4.87 -7.15
N PRO A 240 2.24 -4.89 -7.57
CA PRO A 240 1.87 -5.17 -8.96
C PRO A 240 2.46 -4.20 -10.00
N SER A 241 2.74 -2.95 -9.59
CA SER A 241 3.32 -1.91 -10.46
C SER A 241 4.86 -1.87 -10.44
N LEU A 242 5.51 -2.72 -9.65
CA LEU A 242 6.95 -2.86 -9.54
C LEU A 242 7.38 -4.18 -10.19
#